data_4f4e251aef024dc2b21944f786fb322f
#
_entry.id   4f4e251aef024dc2b21944f786fb322f
#
_cell.length_a   1.000
_cell.length_b   1.000
_cell.length_c   1.000
_cell.angle_alpha   90.00
_cell.angle_beta   90.00
_cell.angle_gamma   90.00
#
_symmetry.space_group_name_H-M   'P 1'
#
loop_
_entity.id
_entity.type
_entity.pdbx_description
1 polymer ?
#
loop_
_entity_poly.entity_id
_entity_poly.type
_entity_poly.pdbx_seq_one_letter_code
_entity_poly.pdbx_strand_id
1 'polypeptide(L)'
;MSSLTSLTEEQQPFFPVFPAWKDKKGGPSELACLALGVVGAFVIIALSQIPFIVPPGEVGVVVTMGHVHSYTSGLHYRFPLISKTMLMTAKIQILDTTNIVPTREGLAVTLDTAVLFRLNSTHVSQLYKDIGPDYVQLLIEPEAASAVRGLTSESEAKALYSSGRSMIQDTVKAELTEKLSHRGILIEDVLLKDIHLPSELSKSIEAKVQAEQDADRMQFVLVKEKQEAERKSIEAKGISDFQKIVSEGISPELLKWKGIEATQDFASSPNTKIVMIGNSENDLPVILSATDPEPVPAPVPAP
;
A
#
# COMPACT_ATOMS: atom_id res chain seq x y z
N MET A 1 -109.74 18.40 -40.88
CA MET A 1 -109.35 16.98 -40.98
C MET A 1 -108.23 16.65 -40.09
N SER A 2 -108.61 15.99 -39.05
CA SER A 2 -107.94 14.90 -38.33
C SER A 2 -106.46 15.10 -37.95
N SER A 3 -106.22 15.19 -36.70
CA SER A 3 -106.04 14.19 -35.64
C SER A 3 -104.62 13.71 -35.53
N LEU A 4 -103.99 13.81 -34.39
CA LEU A 4 -103.56 12.79 -33.43
C LEU A 4 -102.36 13.35 -32.66
N THR A 5 -102.57 13.79 -31.43
CA THR A 5 -102.16 13.20 -30.15
C THR A 5 -101.05 12.18 -30.20
N SER A 6 -99.96 12.46 -29.54
CA SER A 6 -99.21 11.44 -28.77
C SER A 6 -98.44 12.09 -27.65
N LEU A 7 -98.73 11.62 -26.50
CA LEU A 7 -98.11 11.71 -25.17
C LEU A 7 -96.60 11.47 -25.17
N THR A 8 -95.86 12.36 -24.61
CA THR A 8 -94.54 12.09 -24.06
C THR A 8 -94.56 12.32 -22.58
N GLU A 9 -94.49 11.27 -21.87
CA GLU A 9 -94.38 11.11 -20.44
C GLU A 9 -93.05 11.67 -19.97
N GLU A 10 -93.08 12.74 -19.21
CA GLU A 10 -91.93 13.41 -18.63
C GLU A 10 -91.52 12.64 -17.38
N GLN A 11 -90.48 11.79 -17.51
CA GLN A 11 -89.83 11.15 -16.37
C GLN A 11 -89.03 12.21 -15.59
N GLN A 12 -89.55 12.62 -14.47
CA GLN A 12 -88.80 13.39 -13.46
C GLN A 12 -87.72 12.49 -12.78
N PRO A 13 -86.49 13.01 -12.67
CA PRO A 13 -85.48 12.32 -11.91
C PRO A 13 -85.81 12.44 -10.42
N PHE A 14 -85.83 11.30 -9.77
CA PHE A 14 -85.98 11.16 -8.33
C PHE A 14 -84.75 11.66 -7.60
N PHE A 15 -84.73 12.98 -7.22
CA PHE A 15 -83.73 13.47 -6.28
C PHE A 15 -84.26 13.32 -4.88
N PRO A 16 -83.45 12.62 -3.95
CA PRO A 16 -83.83 12.61 -2.56
C PRO A 16 -83.81 14.04 -1.99
N VAL A 17 -84.88 14.47 -1.48
CA VAL A 17 -85.00 15.70 -0.74
C VAL A 17 -84.25 15.59 0.56
N PHE A 18 -83.08 16.13 0.60
CA PHE A 18 -82.35 16.33 1.85
C PHE A 18 -83.16 17.30 2.75
N PRO A 19 -83.40 16.96 4.02
CA PRO A 19 -84.10 17.88 4.93
C PRO A 19 -83.24 19.15 5.05
N ALA A 20 -83.83 20.28 4.80
CA ALA A 20 -83.25 21.59 5.00
C ALA A 20 -82.69 21.65 6.44
N TRP A 21 -81.39 21.72 6.52
CA TRP A 21 -80.71 21.96 7.79
C TRP A 21 -81.08 23.37 8.24
N LYS A 22 -81.87 23.44 9.26
CA LYS A 22 -82.21 24.71 9.94
C LYS A 22 -80.92 25.34 10.44
N ASP A 23 -80.54 26.46 9.88
CA ASP A 23 -79.45 27.32 10.35
C ASP A 23 -79.74 27.71 11.83
N LYS A 24 -79.11 26.95 12.75
CA LYS A 24 -78.85 27.49 14.06
C LYS A 24 -77.70 28.50 13.90
N LYS A 25 -78.12 29.82 13.89
CA LYS A 25 -77.25 30.95 14.10
C LYS A 25 -76.58 30.85 15.48
N GLY A 26 -75.59 30.00 15.62
CA GLY A 26 -74.58 30.00 16.67
C GLY A 26 -73.26 30.09 15.91
N GLY A 27 -72.69 31.25 15.75
CA GLY A 27 -71.34 31.40 15.24
C GLY A 27 -70.37 30.50 16.04
N PRO A 28 -69.33 29.94 15.44
CA PRO A 28 -68.38 29.17 16.16
C PRO A 28 -67.95 30.03 17.35
N SER A 29 -68.15 29.47 18.58
CA SER A 29 -67.72 30.16 19.79
C SER A 29 -66.24 30.53 19.62
N GLU A 30 -65.81 31.71 20.00
CA GLU A 30 -64.43 32.18 19.90
C GLU A 30 -63.44 31.14 20.42
N LEU A 31 -63.86 30.33 21.42
CA LEU A 31 -63.12 29.19 21.92
C LEU A 31 -62.96 28.06 20.90
N ALA A 32 -63.94 27.80 20.02
CA ALA A 32 -63.83 26.78 18.97
C ALA A 32 -62.86 27.23 17.85
N CYS A 33 -62.88 28.52 17.49
CA CYS A 33 -61.91 29.08 16.55
C CYS A 33 -60.50 29.10 17.11
N LEU A 34 -60.32 29.40 18.38
CA LEU A 34 -59.02 29.29 19.09
C LEU A 34 -58.54 27.83 19.16
N ALA A 35 -59.42 26.91 19.50
CA ALA A 35 -59.06 25.47 19.54
C ALA A 35 -58.67 24.95 18.16
N LEU A 36 -59.37 25.31 17.10
CA LEU A 36 -59.03 24.93 15.73
C LEU A 36 -57.71 25.55 15.29
N GLY A 37 -57.41 26.79 15.67
CA GLY A 37 -56.14 27.48 15.43
C GLY A 37 -54.97 26.79 16.12
N VAL A 38 -55.15 26.38 17.40
CA VAL A 38 -54.12 25.66 18.16
C VAL A 38 -53.85 24.24 17.57
N VAL A 39 -54.93 23.53 17.20
CA VAL A 39 -54.81 22.22 16.54
C VAL A 39 -54.11 22.36 15.16
N GLY A 40 -54.48 23.38 14.38
CA GLY A 40 -53.83 23.70 13.10
C GLY A 40 -52.34 24.01 13.27
N ALA A 41 -52.01 24.83 14.27
CA ALA A 41 -50.59 25.12 14.59
C ALA A 41 -49.83 23.87 15.04
N PHE A 42 -50.43 23.00 15.87
CA PHE A 42 -49.81 21.76 16.30
C PHE A 42 -49.59 20.77 15.14
N VAL A 43 -50.54 20.66 14.19
CA VAL A 43 -50.40 19.85 12.98
C VAL A 43 -49.30 20.41 12.08
N ILE A 44 -49.20 21.74 11.92
CA ILE A 44 -48.13 22.36 11.13
C ILE A 44 -46.77 22.10 11.76
N ILE A 45 -46.64 22.18 13.09
CA ILE A 45 -45.42 21.88 13.83
C ILE A 45 -45.06 20.39 13.68
N ALA A 46 -46.07 19.50 13.82
CA ALA A 46 -45.83 18.05 13.65
C ALA A 46 -45.43 17.67 12.23
N LEU A 47 -46.05 18.27 11.21
CA LEU A 47 -45.71 18.08 9.79
C LEU A 47 -44.37 18.73 9.41
N SER A 48 -43.88 19.69 10.18
CA SER A 48 -42.59 20.34 9.95
C SER A 48 -41.39 19.49 10.41
N GLN A 49 -41.62 18.39 11.16
CA GLN A 49 -40.57 17.45 11.56
C GLN A 49 -40.27 16.46 10.43
N ILE A 50 -39.19 16.70 9.68
CA ILE A 50 -38.76 15.80 8.60
C ILE A 50 -37.75 14.80 9.18
N PRO A 51 -38.01 13.50 9.05
CA PRO A 51 -37.01 12.49 9.42
C PRO A 51 -35.79 12.56 8.53
N PHE A 52 -34.61 12.47 9.10
CA PHE A 52 -33.36 12.30 8.35
C PHE A 52 -32.61 11.06 8.86
N ILE A 53 -31.98 10.35 7.93
CA ILE A 53 -31.26 9.14 8.21
C ILE A 53 -29.77 9.45 8.16
N VAL A 54 -29.05 9.08 9.23
CA VAL A 54 -27.59 9.13 9.28
C VAL A 54 -27.07 7.73 8.96
N PRO A 55 -26.33 7.56 7.86
CA PRO A 55 -25.78 6.26 7.48
C PRO A 55 -24.72 5.78 8.50
N PRO A 56 -24.45 4.46 8.56
CA PRO A 56 -23.44 3.92 9.44
C PRO A 56 -22.04 4.42 9.07
N GLY A 57 -21.27 4.84 10.08
CA GLY A 57 -19.94 5.42 9.91
C GLY A 57 -19.93 6.92 9.58
N GLU A 58 -21.08 7.57 9.66
CA GLU A 58 -21.19 9.02 9.58
C GLU A 58 -21.82 9.60 10.84
N VAL A 59 -21.58 10.87 11.08
CA VAL A 59 -22.17 11.64 12.18
C VAL A 59 -22.95 12.79 11.57
N GLY A 60 -24.23 12.86 11.89
CA GLY A 60 -25.09 13.98 11.49
C GLY A 60 -24.88 15.17 12.42
N VAL A 61 -24.37 16.26 11.89
CA VAL A 61 -24.27 17.53 12.62
C VAL A 61 -25.46 18.40 12.23
N VAL A 62 -26.28 18.73 13.22
CA VAL A 62 -27.45 19.57 13.06
C VAL A 62 -27.24 20.91 13.77
N VAL A 63 -27.23 21.96 13.02
CA VAL A 63 -27.13 23.33 13.54
C VAL A 63 -28.54 23.93 13.60
N THR A 64 -29.04 24.20 14.81
CA THR A 64 -30.34 24.78 15.04
C THR A 64 -30.16 26.11 15.76
N MET A 65 -30.49 27.22 15.12
CA MET A 65 -30.40 28.58 15.70
C MET A 65 -29.09 28.87 16.43
N GLY A 66 -27.94 28.40 15.86
CA GLY A 66 -26.60 28.57 16.46
C GLY A 66 -26.17 27.51 17.45
N HIS A 67 -27.05 26.60 17.85
CA HIS A 67 -26.67 25.42 18.65
C HIS A 67 -26.33 24.24 17.75
N VAL A 68 -25.18 23.62 18.01
CA VAL A 68 -24.67 22.47 17.24
C VAL A 68 -24.91 21.20 18.04
N HIS A 69 -25.63 20.25 17.44
CA HIS A 69 -25.87 18.92 18.01
C HIS A 69 -25.32 17.85 17.05
N SER A 70 -24.69 16.83 17.61
CA SER A 70 -24.24 15.65 16.87
C SER A 70 -25.18 14.47 17.10
N TYR A 71 -25.55 13.80 16.03
CA TYR A 71 -26.37 12.61 16.02
C TYR A 71 -25.57 11.44 15.44
N THR A 72 -25.60 10.32 16.15
CA THR A 72 -25.00 9.08 15.69
C THR A 72 -25.83 8.43 14.59
N SER A 73 -25.33 7.36 13.97
CA SER A 73 -26.07 6.61 12.95
C SER A 73 -27.45 6.18 13.43
N GLY A 74 -28.46 6.39 12.57
CA GLY A 74 -29.86 6.05 12.87
C GLY A 74 -30.85 7.04 12.26
N LEU A 75 -32.12 6.86 12.64
CA LEU A 75 -33.23 7.72 12.25
C LEU A 75 -33.39 8.84 13.29
N HIS A 76 -33.32 10.08 12.84
CA HIS A 76 -33.49 11.27 13.67
C HIS A 76 -34.51 12.23 13.06
N TYR A 77 -35.09 13.11 13.88
CA TYR A 77 -36.05 14.12 13.45
C TYR A 77 -35.42 15.50 13.56
N ARG A 78 -35.73 16.37 12.59
CA ARG A 78 -35.23 17.75 12.57
C ARG A 78 -36.34 18.72 12.13
N PHE A 79 -36.16 19.98 12.51
CA PHE A 79 -37.03 21.08 12.02
C PHE A 79 -36.37 21.70 10.76
N PRO A 80 -36.90 21.47 9.55
CA PRO A 80 -36.25 21.89 8.32
C PRO A 80 -36.15 23.40 8.14
N LEU A 81 -37.08 24.17 8.70
CA LEU A 81 -37.09 25.62 8.55
C LEU A 81 -35.96 26.33 9.32
N ILE A 82 -35.48 25.75 10.44
CA ILE A 82 -34.56 26.42 11.36
C ILE A 82 -33.26 25.62 11.59
N SER A 83 -33.14 24.46 11.00
CA SER A 83 -31.95 23.60 11.18
C SER A 83 -31.29 23.29 9.85
N LYS A 84 -29.96 23.43 9.83
CA LYS A 84 -29.06 22.98 8.76
C LYS A 84 -28.39 21.70 9.18
N THR A 85 -28.45 20.67 8.33
CA THR A 85 -27.79 19.39 8.61
C THR A 85 -26.60 19.20 7.69
N MET A 86 -25.49 18.74 8.26
CA MET A 86 -24.34 18.28 7.53
C MET A 86 -23.96 16.88 8.00
N LEU A 87 -23.50 16.02 7.08
CA LEU A 87 -22.96 14.71 7.39
C LEU A 87 -21.44 14.80 7.41
N MET A 88 -20.82 14.32 8.48
CA MET A 88 -19.37 14.24 8.62
C MET A 88 -18.97 12.78 8.76
N THR A 89 -18.01 12.35 7.96
CA THR A 89 -17.54 10.95 7.94
C THR A 89 -16.66 10.67 9.16
N ALA A 90 -17.08 9.71 9.98
CA ALA A 90 -16.29 9.19 11.11
C ALA A 90 -15.44 7.97 10.72
N LYS A 91 -15.48 7.56 9.44
CA LYS A 91 -14.62 6.49 8.88
C LYS A 91 -13.19 6.99 8.76
N ILE A 92 -12.27 6.07 8.57
CA ILE A 92 -10.88 6.41 8.30
C ILE A 92 -10.80 7.14 6.96
N GLN A 93 -10.16 8.30 6.98
CA GLN A 93 -9.89 9.14 5.83
C GLN A 93 -8.39 9.24 5.63
N ILE A 94 -7.97 9.51 4.41
CA ILE A 94 -6.57 9.68 4.04
C ILE A 94 -6.40 11.11 3.54
N LEU A 95 -5.42 11.81 4.11
CA LEU A 95 -4.94 13.09 3.62
C LEU A 95 -3.56 12.88 2.98
N ASP A 96 -3.48 13.02 1.68
CA ASP A 96 -2.23 13.03 0.94
C ASP A 96 -1.72 14.45 0.78
N THR A 97 -0.48 14.68 1.22
CA THR A 97 0.18 15.99 1.10
C THR A 97 1.60 15.85 0.60
N THR A 98 1.98 16.72 -0.32
CA THR A 98 3.34 16.86 -0.84
C THR A 98 3.96 18.12 -0.25
N ASN A 99 5.02 18.00 0.52
CA ASN A 99 5.69 19.11 1.18
C ASN A 99 7.16 19.20 0.78
N ILE A 100 7.62 20.42 0.49
CA ILE A 100 9.05 20.70 0.36
C ILE A 100 9.58 21.06 1.75
N VAL A 101 10.46 20.23 2.27
CA VAL A 101 10.98 20.35 3.63
C VAL A 101 12.51 20.39 3.64
N PRO A 102 13.13 21.21 4.49
CA PRO A 102 14.57 21.20 4.66
C PRO A 102 14.99 20.02 5.55
N THR A 103 16.14 19.44 5.27
CA THR A 103 16.82 18.50 6.18
C THR A 103 17.79 19.22 7.08
N ARG A 104 18.36 18.53 8.09
CA ARG A 104 19.40 19.07 8.98
C ARG A 104 20.63 19.58 8.22
N GLU A 105 20.90 19.01 7.06
CA GLU A 105 21.99 19.37 6.17
C GLU A 105 21.68 20.62 5.31
N GLY A 106 20.48 21.20 5.43
CA GLY A 106 20.03 22.34 4.65
C GLY A 106 19.57 22.00 3.23
N LEU A 107 19.35 20.72 2.93
CA LEU A 107 18.89 20.25 1.64
C LEU A 107 17.36 20.31 1.57
N ALA A 108 16.83 20.89 0.50
CA ALA A 108 15.39 20.87 0.24
C ALA A 108 15.00 19.52 -0.38
N VAL A 109 14.14 18.79 0.31
CA VAL A 109 13.63 17.48 -0.09
C VAL A 109 12.12 17.59 -0.29
N THR A 110 11.60 17.05 -1.38
CA THR A 110 10.15 16.90 -1.57
C THR A 110 9.71 15.58 -0.94
N LEU A 111 8.78 15.67 -0.01
CA LEU A 111 8.30 14.54 0.78
C LEU A 111 6.81 14.37 0.57
N ASP A 112 6.40 13.20 0.10
CA ASP A 112 5.00 12.79 -0.01
C ASP A 112 4.59 12.05 1.25
N THR A 113 3.59 12.60 1.94
CA THR A 113 3.07 12.05 3.20
C THR A 113 1.60 11.74 3.11
N ALA A 114 1.17 10.64 3.71
CA ALA A 114 -0.23 10.29 3.86
C ALA A 114 -0.56 10.18 5.36
N VAL A 115 -1.52 10.97 5.80
CA VAL A 115 -2.04 10.94 7.17
C VAL A 115 -3.37 10.22 7.18
N LEU A 116 -3.44 9.08 7.89
CA LEU A 116 -4.68 8.35 8.13
C LEU A 116 -5.29 8.84 9.44
N PHE A 117 -6.51 9.33 9.36
CA PHE A 117 -7.22 9.85 10.51
C PHE A 117 -8.70 9.51 10.48
N ARG A 118 -9.34 9.58 11.62
CA ARG A 118 -10.80 9.49 11.77
C ARG A 118 -11.31 10.48 12.80
N LEU A 119 -12.60 10.81 12.71
CA LEU A 119 -13.24 11.67 13.68
C LEU A 119 -13.79 10.86 14.87
N ASN A 120 -13.63 11.42 16.06
CA ASN A 120 -14.28 10.90 17.25
C ASN A 120 -15.73 11.43 17.27
N SER A 121 -16.72 10.53 17.12
CA SER A 121 -18.14 10.86 17.06
C SER A 121 -18.64 11.72 18.22
N THR A 122 -18.03 11.61 19.40
CA THR A 122 -18.43 12.39 20.59
C THR A 122 -18.01 13.85 20.52
N HIS A 123 -16.94 14.18 19.77
CA HIS A 123 -16.36 15.53 19.70
C HIS A 123 -16.68 16.27 18.39
N VAL A 124 -17.38 15.61 17.45
CA VAL A 124 -17.68 16.18 16.13
C VAL A 124 -18.48 17.50 16.24
N SER A 125 -19.40 17.60 17.20
CA SER A 125 -20.18 18.83 17.40
C SER A 125 -19.31 20.02 17.80
N GLN A 126 -18.30 19.79 18.64
CA GLN A 126 -17.36 20.82 19.05
C GLN A 126 -16.40 21.18 17.91
N LEU A 127 -15.85 20.18 17.22
CA LEU A 127 -15.00 20.38 16.04
C LEU A 127 -15.71 21.23 14.98
N TYR A 128 -16.97 20.92 14.70
CA TYR A 128 -17.77 21.69 13.75
C TYR A 128 -18.02 23.12 14.20
N LYS A 129 -18.24 23.33 15.49
CA LYS A 129 -18.47 24.68 16.06
C LYS A 129 -17.22 25.54 16.00
N ASP A 130 -16.05 24.95 16.25
CA ASP A 130 -14.80 25.70 16.38
C ASP A 130 -14.14 25.95 15.01
N ILE A 131 -14.24 24.99 14.07
CA ILE A 131 -13.51 25.01 12.79
C ILE A 131 -14.45 24.94 11.59
N GLY A 132 -15.55 24.19 11.69
CA GLY A 132 -16.48 23.99 10.58
C GLY A 132 -16.24 22.71 9.79
N PRO A 133 -16.81 22.62 8.57
CA PRO A 133 -16.73 21.42 7.73
C PRO A 133 -15.33 21.20 7.11
N ASP A 134 -14.57 22.28 6.92
CA ASP A 134 -13.29 22.26 6.19
C ASP A 134 -12.08 22.00 7.13
N TYR A 135 -12.31 21.23 8.21
CA TYR A 135 -11.32 20.93 9.25
C TYR A 135 -10.06 20.26 8.70
N VAL A 136 -10.15 19.57 7.56
CA VAL A 136 -9.00 18.92 6.93
C VAL A 136 -8.01 19.96 6.45
N GLN A 137 -8.46 20.93 5.67
CA GLN A 137 -7.62 21.98 5.07
C GLN A 137 -7.19 23.04 6.08
N LEU A 138 -8.08 23.35 7.05
CA LEU A 138 -7.82 24.41 8.01
C LEU A 138 -6.99 23.97 9.22
N LEU A 139 -7.03 22.69 9.55
CA LEU A 139 -6.38 22.17 10.74
C LEU A 139 -5.41 21.03 10.46
N ILE A 140 -5.85 19.93 9.82
CA ILE A 140 -5.03 18.73 9.72
C ILE A 140 -3.84 18.95 8.78
N GLU A 141 -4.08 19.54 7.61
CA GLU A 141 -3.05 19.77 6.61
C GLU A 141 -1.91 20.67 7.13
N PRO A 142 -2.16 21.85 7.71
CA PRO A 142 -1.08 22.69 8.23
C PRO A 142 -0.36 22.10 9.44
N GLU A 143 -1.06 21.38 10.34
CA GLU A 143 -0.42 20.71 11.47
C GLU A 143 0.45 19.55 11.01
N ALA A 144 -0.02 18.75 10.02
CA ALA A 144 0.77 17.68 9.42
C ALA A 144 2.02 18.23 8.73
N ALA A 145 1.88 19.29 7.93
CA ALA A 145 3.01 19.93 7.28
C ALA A 145 4.02 20.51 8.28
N SER A 146 3.53 21.07 9.39
CA SER A 146 4.37 21.62 10.46
C SER A 146 5.16 20.52 11.19
N ALA A 147 4.49 19.44 11.59
CA ALA A 147 5.12 18.32 12.28
C ALA A 147 6.17 17.63 11.40
N VAL A 148 5.83 17.36 10.13
CA VAL A 148 6.77 16.78 9.17
C VAL A 148 7.97 17.69 8.96
N ARG A 149 7.79 19.00 8.79
CA ARG A 149 8.87 19.96 8.61
C ARG A 149 9.76 20.06 9.85
N GLY A 150 9.18 20.05 11.05
CA GLY A 150 9.93 20.08 12.30
C GLY A 150 10.90 18.91 12.39
N LEU A 151 10.38 17.69 12.26
CA LEU A 151 11.20 16.48 12.39
C LEU A 151 12.19 16.27 11.25
N THR A 152 11.85 16.65 10.02
CA THR A 152 12.80 16.55 8.90
C THR A 152 13.95 17.53 9.04
N SER A 153 13.72 18.72 9.61
CA SER A 153 14.79 19.71 9.85
C SER A 153 15.81 19.24 10.89
N GLU A 154 15.44 18.31 11.77
CA GLU A 154 16.31 17.68 12.77
C GLU A 154 16.97 16.38 12.23
N SER A 155 16.42 15.81 11.18
CA SER A 155 16.85 14.53 10.60
C SER A 155 17.83 14.71 9.46
N GLU A 156 18.78 13.76 9.34
CA GLU A 156 19.67 13.68 8.18
C GLU A 156 18.91 13.14 6.97
N ALA A 157 19.26 13.60 5.76
CA ALA A 157 18.66 13.11 4.54
C ALA A 157 18.73 11.57 4.43
N LYS A 158 19.84 10.97 4.87
CA LYS A 158 20.03 9.51 4.88
C LYS A 158 19.01 8.78 5.77
N ALA A 159 18.60 9.36 6.89
CA ALA A 159 17.64 8.74 7.82
C ALA A 159 16.24 8.62 7.18
N LEU A 160 15.88 9.54 6.29
CA LEU A 160 14.57 9.55 5.64
C LEU A 160 14.35 8.32 4.71
N TYR A 161 15.39 7.83 4.02
CA TYR A 161 15.29 6.69 3.09
C TYR A 161 15.93 5.39 3.61
N SER A 162 16.37 5.37 4.87
CA SER A 162 16.92 4.18 5.52
C SER A 162 16.01 3.66 6.65
N SER A 163 16.52 2.81 7.51
CA SER A 163 15.82 2.27 8.70
C SER A 163 15.33 3.33 9.70
N GLY A 164 15.82 4.56 9.63
CA GLY A 164 15.32 5.68 10.44
C GLY A 164 13.91 6.17 10.07
N ARG A 165 13.40 5.78 8.91
CA ARG A 165 12.09 6.19 8.39
C ARG A 165 10.93 5.83 9.32
N SER A 166 10.92 4.61 9.86
CA SER A 166 9.88 4.17 10.80
C SER A 166 9.86 5.01 12.08
N MET A 167 11.04 5.34 12.60
CA MET A 167 11.16 6.18 13.81
C MET A 167 10.59 7.58 13.57
N ILE A 168 10.85 8.15 12.40
CA ILE A 168 10.31 9.47 12.00
C ILE A 168 8.78 9.39 11.89
N GLN A 169 8.23 8.35 11.26
CA GLN A 169 6.78 8.13 11.15
C GLN A 169 6.12 8.05 12.54
N ASP A 170 6.69 7.26 13.45
CA ASP A 170 6.18 7.11 14.82
C ASP A 170 6.22 8.43 15.60
N THR A 171 7.28 9.21 15.44
CA THR A 171 7.42 10.49 16.10
C THR A 171 6.43 11.53 15.56
N VAL A 172 6.26 11.63 14.22
CA VAL A 172 5.24 12.49 13.60
C VAL A 172 3.83 12.09 14.06
N LYS A 173 3.55 10.79 14.11
CA LYS A 173 2.27 10.26 14.59
C LYS A 173 2.01 10.65 16.04
N ALA A 174 3.01 10.52 16.91
CA ALA A 174 2.89 10.91 18.33
C ALA A 174 2.62 12.40 18.48
N GLU A 175 3.35 13.25 17.79
CA GLU A 175 3.18 14.70 17.82
C GLU A 175 1.79 15.11 17.29
N LEU A 176 1.37 14.58 16.16
CA LEU A 176 0.04 14.85 15.60
C LEU A 176 -1.08 14.34 16.51
N THR A 177 -0.90 13.18 17.13
CA THR A 177 -1.88 12.63 18.07
C THR A 177 -2.03 13.54 19.29
N GLU A 178 -0.94 14.03 19.84
CA GLU A 178 -0.96 14.96 20.96
C GLU A 178 -1.70 16.26 20.61
N LYS A 179 -1.40 16.85 19.47
CA LYS A 179 -2.01 18.13 19.03
C LYS A 179 -3.47 18.02 18.63
N LEU A 180 -3.89 16.92 17.99
CA LEU A 180 -5.20 16.79 17.36
C LEU A 180 -6.22 16.01 18.20
N SER A 181 -5.78 15.19 19.16
CA SER A 181 -6.69 14.40 20.01
C SER A 181 -7.66 15.26 20.81
N HIS A 182 -7.18 16.40 21.35
CA HIS A 182 -8.01 17.36 22.10
C HIS A 182 -9.15 17.97 21.26
N ARG A 183 -9.01 17.98 19.94
CA ARG A 183 -10.02 18.49 19.00
C ARG A 183 -10.93 17.40 18.46
N GLY A 184 -10.78 16.16 18.94
CA GLY A 184 -11.60 15.03 18.54
C GLY A 184 -11.19 14.39 17.20
N ILE A 185 -9.97 14.62 16.75
CA ILE A 185 -9.37 13.96 15.59
C ILE A 185 -8.41 12.89 16.09
N LEU A 186 -8.63 11.65 15.68
CA LEU A 186 -7.81 10.50 16.04
C LEU A 186 -6.91 10.15 14.85
N ILE A 187 -5.60 10.22 15.05
CA ILE A 187 -4.62 9.81 14.06
C ILE A 187 -4.41 8.30 14.19
N GLU A 188 -4.69 7.58 13.11
CA GLU A 188 -4.49 6.14 13.05
C GLU A 188 -3.06 5.81 12.65
N ASP A 189 -2.57 6.45 11.57
CA ASP A 189 -1.21 6.25 11.10
C ASP A 189 -0.71 7.43 10.28
N VAL A 190 0.62 7.54 10.16
CA VAL A 190 1.31 8.50 9.30
C VAL A 190 2.30 7.75 8.43
N LEU A 191 2.10 7.83 7.12
CA LEU A 191 2.92 7.15 6.14
C LEU A 191 3.77 8.17 5.36
N LEU A 192 5.06 7.95 5.32
CA LEU A 192 5.94 8.62 4.38
C LEU A 192 5.90 7.82 3.07
N LYS A 193 5.39 8.37 1.97
CA LYS A 193 5.27 7.65 0.68
C LYS A 193 6.57 7.71 -0.09
N ASP A 194 6.83 8.80 -0.75
CA ASP A 194 7.99 9.00 -1.61
C ASP A 194 8.84 10.18 -1.14
N ILE A 195 10.14 10.08 -1.42
CA ILE A 195 11.11 11.08 -1.06
C ILE A 195 11.88 11.45 -2.33
N HIS A 196 11.61 12.65 -2.83
CA HIS A 196 12.28 13.15 -4.02
C HIS A 196 13.44 14.07 -3.63
N LEU A 197 14.64 13.57 -3.86
CA LEU A 197 15.88 14.31 -3.66
C LEU A 197 16.22 15.13 -4.91
N PRO A 198 16.90 16.28 -4.78
CA PRO A 198 17.49 16.96 -5.92
C PRO A 198 18.41 16.03 -6.73
N SER A 199 18.36 16.12 -8.06
CA SER A 199 19.03 15.19 -8.97
C SER A 199 20.55 15.08 -8.79
N GLU A 200 21.21 16.16 -8.40
CA GLU A 200 22.66 16.16 -8.14
C GLU A 200 23.01 15.40 -6.87
N LEU A 201 22.17 15.53 -5.84
CA LEU A 201 22.34 14.80 -4.59
C LEU A 201 22.05 13.31 -4.75
N SER A 202 20.99 12.97 -5.48
CA SER A 202 20.67 11.57 -5.80
C SER A 202 21.85 10.87 -6.47
N LYS A 203 22.45 11.49 -7.50
CA LYS A 203 23.65 10.96 -8.16
C LYS A 203 24.84 10.78 -7.22
N SER A 204 25.06 11.74 -6.31
CA SER A 204 26.15 11.66 -5.34
C SER A 204 25.95 10.54 -4.32
N ILE A 205 24.72 10.35 -3.86
CA ILE A 205 24.32 9.26 -2.97
C ILE A 205 24.45 7.91 -3.67
N GLU A 206 23.94 7.81 -4.90
CA GLU A 206 24.04 6.60 -5.73
C GLU A 206 25.51 6.21 -5.93
N ALA A 207 26.37 7.17 -6.29
CA ALA A 207 27.80 6.94 -6.44
C ALA A 207 28.47 6.47 -5.13
N LYS A 208 28.08 7.05 -3.99
CA LYS A 208 28.58 6.62 -2.68
C LYS A 208 28.13 5.22 -2.32
N VAL A 209 26.84 4.91 -2.48
CA VAL A 209 26.27 3.57 -2.23
C VAL A 209 26.93 2.54 -3.15
N GLN A 210 27.14 2.90 -4.45
CA GLN A 210 27.83 2.05 -5.38
C GLN A 210 29.26 1.73 -4.91
N ALA A 211 30.02 2.77 -4.47
CA ALA A 211 31.36 2.59 -3.96
C ALA A 211 31.40 1.74 -2.67
N GLU A 212 30.44 1.92 -1.76
CA GLU A 212 30.29 1.07 -0.57
C GLU A 212 30.01 -0.39 -0.95
N GLN A 213 29.08 -0.63 -1.89
CA GLN A 213 28.77 -1.99 -2.36
C GLN A 213 29.97 -2.64 -3.09
N ASP A 214 30.72 -1.88 -3.87
CA ASP A 214 31.91 -2.37 -4.52
C ASP A 214 33.03 -2.71 -3.52
N ALA A 215 33.18 -1.93 -2.46
CA ALA A 215 34.10 -2.23 -1.36
C ALA A 215 33.70 -3.51 -0.61
N ASP A 216 32.43 -3.67 -0.27
CA ASP A 216 31.90 -4.88 0.36
C ASP A 216 32.08 -6.11 -0.55
N ARG A 217 31.77 -5.97 -1.84
CA ARG A 217 31.98 -7.01 -2.84
C ARG A 217 33.45 -7.43 -2.90
N MET A 218 34.37 -6.44 -2.88
CA MET A 218 35.82 -6.73 -2.90
C MET A 218 36.24 -7.50 -1.64
N GLN A 219 35.67 -7.20 -0.47
CA GLN A 219 35.95 -7.98 0.76
C GLN A 219 35.54 -9.44 0.59
N PHE A 220 34.34 -9.71 0.04
CA PHE A 220 33.90 -11.08 -0.24
C PHE A 220 34.81 -11.79 -1.26
N VAL A 221 35.26 -11.06 -2.29
CA VAL A 221 36.22 -11.62 -3.28
C VAL A 221 37.53 -11.97 -2.60
N LEU A 222 38.07 -11.10 -1.76
CA LEU A 222 39.31 -11.39 -1.03
C LEU A 222 39.20 -12.61 -0.10
N VAL A 223 38.07 -12.75 0.61
CA VAL A 223 37.79 -13.92 1.46
C VAL A 223 37.73 -15.19 0.61
N LYS A 224 37.04 -15.14 -0.53
CA LYS A 224 36.92 -16.26 -1.46
C LYS A 224 38.30 -16.69 -2.00
N GLU A 225 39.10 -15.73 -2.49
CA GLU A 225 40.45 -16.01 -3.01
C GLU A 225 41.37 -16.58 -1.94
N LYS A 226 41.26 -16.09 -0.69
CA LYS A 226 42.01 -16.65 0.43
C LYS A 226 41.62 -18.10 0.72
N GLN A 227 40.34 -18.41 0.73
CA GLN A 227 39.83 -19.76 0.92
C GLN A 227 40.25 -20.69 -0.25
N GLU A 228 40.26 -20.18 -1.47
CA GLU A 228 40.68 -20.94 -2.63
C GLU A 228 42.18 -21.19 -2.62
N ALA A 229 43.00 -20.24 -2.21
CA ALA A 229 44.43 -20.42 -2.02
C ALA A 229 44.73 -21.46 -0.92
N GLU A 230 43.99 -21.42 0.19
CA GLU A 230 44.10 -22.39 1.26
C GLU A 230 43.69 -23.82 0.79
N ARG A 231 42.56 -23.93 0.07
CA ARG A 231 42.16 -25.19 -0.55
C ARG A 231 43.24 -25.77 -1.49
N LYS A 232 43.79 -24.94 -2.39
CA LYS A 232 44.86 -25.34 -3.29
C LYS A 232 46.13 -25.77 -2.54
N SER A 233 46.46 -25.10 -1.43
CA SER A 233 47.56 -25.45 -0.58
C SER A 233 47.37 -26.82 0.09
N ILE A 234 46.16 -27.09 0.60
CA ILE A 234 45.81 -28.39 1.20
C ILE A 234 45.84 -29.49 0.14
N GLU A 235 45.28 -29.22 -1.05
CA GLU A 235 45.31 -30.16 -2.18
C GLU A 235 46.72 -30.49 -2.61
N ALA A 236 47.62 -29.50 -2.75
CA ALA A 236 49.03 -29.70 -3.09
C ALA A 236 49.77 -30.49 -2.02
N LYS A 237 49.48 -30.24 -0.73
CA LYS A 237 50.03 -31.06 0.37
C LYS A 237 49.55 -32.50 0.28
N GLY A 238 48.25 -32.72 0.05
CA GLY A 238 47.67 -34.05 -0.10
C GLY A 238 48.31 -34.83 -1.26
N ILE A 239 48.53 -34.16 -2.41
CA ILE A 239 49.25 -34.78 -3.55
C ILE A 239 50.68 -35.09 -3.19
N SER A 240 51.40 -34.18 -2.51
CA SER A 240 52.79 -34.43 -2.07
C SER A 240 52.90 -35.63 -1.10
N ASP A 241 51.99 -35.66 -0.11
CA ASP A 241 51.95 -36.77 0.87
C ASP A 241 51.58 -38.10 0.19
N PHE A 242 50.64 -38.07 -0.72
CA PHE A 242 50.28 -39.23 -1.55
C PHE A 242 51.48 -39.73 -2.36
N GLN A 243 52.18 -38.84 -3.09
CA GLN A 243 53.36 -39.18 -3.87
C GLN A 243 54.46 -39.76 -3.00
N LYS A 244 54.69 -39.27 -1.78
CA LYS A 244 55.64 -39.75 -0.84
C LYS A 244 55.32 -41.17 -0.38
N ILE A 245 54.06 -41.41 0.02
CA ILE A 245 53.62 -42.77 0.42
C ILE A 245 53.71 -43.74 -0.73
N VAL A 246 53.35 -43.34 -1.94
CA VAL A 246 53.47 -44.21 -3.13
C VAL A 246 54.94 -44.53 -3.45
N SER A 247 55.80 -43.49 -3.39
CA SER A 247 57.26 -43.74 -3.67
C SER A 247 57.93 -44.62 -2.65
N GLU A 248 57.53 -44.60 -1.37
CA GLU A 248 58.01 -45.48 -0.32
C GLU A 248 57.46 -46.91 -0.47
N GLY A 249 56.29 -47.10 -1.06
CA GLY A 249 55.62 -48.40 -1.24
C GLY A 249 55.86 -49.08 -2.57
N ILE A 250 56.44 -48.40 -3.56
CA ILE A 250 56.70 -48.99 -4.89
C ILE A 250 58.10 -49.51 -4.99
N SER A 251 58.22 -50.84 -5.01
CA SER A 251 59.50 -51.50 -5.35
C SER A 251 59.67 -51.59 -6.88
N PRO A 252 60.93 -51.70 -7.39
CA PRO A 252 61.18 -51.87 -8.81
C PRO A 252 60.50 -53.14 -9.39
N GLU A 253 60.30 -54.15 -8.56
CA GLU A 253 59.62 -55.39 -8.92
C GLU A 253 58.11 -55.17 -9.13
N LEU A 254 57.48 -54.37 -8.29
CA LEU A 254 56.08 -54.05 -8.39
C LEU A 254 55.78 -53.18 -9.65
N LEU A 255 56.67 -52.25 -10.01
CA LEU A 255 56.56 -51.47 -11.26
C LEU A 255 56.70 -52.41 -12.49
N LYS A 256 57.61 -53.36 -12.50
CA LYS A 256 57.71 -54.32 -13.59
C LYS A 256 56.46 -55.19 -13.70
N TRP A 257 55.89 -55.66 -12.57
CA TRP A 257 54.67 -56.43 -12.57
C TRP A 257 53.46 -55.63 -13.08
N LYS A 258 53.28 -54.39 -12.62
CA LYS A 258 52.21 -53.46 -13.11
C LYS A 258 52.40 -53.11 -14.58
N GLY A 259 53.63 -52.99 -15.06
CA GLY A 259 53.92 -52.80 -16.50
C GLY A 259 53.47 -53.97 -17.35
N ILE A 260 53.70 -55.22 -16.86
CA ILE A 260 53.21 -56.41 -17.55
C ILE A 260 51.68 -56.51 -17.55
N GLU A 261 51.07 -56.26 -16.42
CA GLU A 261 49.58 -56.23 -16.31
C GLU A 261 48.95 -55.22 -17.26
N ALA A 262 49.47 -54.01 -17.29
CA ALA A 262 48.98 -52.94 -18.23
C ALA A 262 49.19 -53.34 -19.69
N THR A 263 50.31 -54.04 -20.01
CA THR A 263 50.53 -54.50 -21.37
C THR A 263 49.57 -55.65 -21.74
N GLN A 264 49.18 -56.48 -20.81
CA GLN A 264 48.20 -57.56 -21.00
C GLN A 264 46.82 -56.97 -21.23
N ASP A 265 46.42 -55.90 -20.47
CA ASP A 265 45.18 -55.17 -20.63
C ASP A 265 45.10 -54.46 -22.00
N PHE A 266 46.19 -53.87 -22.45
CA PHE A 266 46.31 -53.31 -23.81
C PHE A 266 46.19 -54.39 -24.91
N ALA A 267 46.75 -55.55 -24.72
CA ALA A 267 46.68 -56.64 -25.68
C ALA A 267 45.27 -57.25 -25.82
N SER A 268 44.47 -57.17 -24.75
CA SER A 268 43.07 -57.66 -24.74
C SER A 268 42.06 -56.59 -25.20
N SER A 269 42.47 -55.33 -25.43
CA SER A 269 41.62 -54.28 -25.87
C SER A 269 41.18 -54.41 -27.33
N PRO A 270 39.90 -54.33 -27.68
CA PRO A 270 39.41 -54.50 -29.05
C PRO A 270 39.77 -53.31 -29.98
N ASN A 271 40.33 -52.21 -29.45
CA ASN A 271 40.78 -51.08 -30.25
C ASN A 271 42.28 -51.26 -30.62
N THR A 272 42.54 -51.28 -31.92
CA THR A 272 43.91 -51.35 -32.46
C THR A 272 44.70 -50.09 -32.15
N LYS A 273 45.44 -50.07 -31.08
CA LYS A 273 46.41 -49.01 -30.75
C LYS A 273 47.80 -49.54 -30.92
N ILE A 274 48.66 -48.86 -31.69
CA ILE A 274 50.08 -49.20 -31.81
C ILE A 274 50.75 -48.55 -30.60
N VAL A 275 51.25 -49.44 -29.67
CA VAL A 275 52.05 -49.02 -28.52
C VAL A 275 53.51 -49.34 -28.84
N MET A 276 54.32 -48.30 -29.05
CA MET A 276 55.76 -48.46 -29.12
C MET A 276 56.36 -48.35 -27.71
N ILE A 277 56.88 -49.44 -27.21
CA ILE A 277 57.62 -49.48 -25.93
C ILE A 277 59.09 -49.30 -26.27
N GLY A 278 59.66 -48.16 -25.93
CA GLY A 278 61.09 -47.91 -26.07
C GLY A 278 61.90 -48.76 -25.08
N ASN A 279 63.00 -49.32 -25.51
CA ASN A 279 63.87 -50.16 -24.70
C ASN A 279 65.07 -49.35 -24.14
N SER A 280 64.77 -48.20 -23.49
CA SER A 280 65.86 -47.49 -22.76
C SER A 280 65.52 -47.39 -21.28
N GLU A 281 66.51 -47.42 -20.42
CA GLU A 281 66.33 -47.50 -18.96
C GLU A 281 65.56 -46.36 -18.28
N ASN A 282 65.13 -45.30 -19.02
CA ASN A 282 64.45 -44.17 -18.47
C ASN A 282 63.33 -43.58 -19.36
N ASP A 283 62.91 -44.25 -20.46
CA ASP A 283 61.88 -43.67 -21.34
C ASP A 283 60.44 -44.08 -20.96
N LEU A 284 59.56 -43.08 -20.82
CA LEU A 284 58.17 -43.29 -20.65
C LEU A 284 57.53 -43.84 -21.95
N PRO A 285 56.60 -44.83 -21.85
CA PRO A 285 55.90 -45.32 -23.04
C PRO A 285 55.14 -44.24 -23.75
N VAL A 286 55.50 -43.96 -25.02
CA VAL A 286 54.77 -43.03 -25.86
C VAL A 286 53.64 -43.77 -26.55
N ILE A 287 52.44 -43.46 -26.19
CA ILE A 287 51.20 -43.97 -26.82
C ILE A 287 50.87 -43.12 -28.02
N LEU A 288 51.11 -43.63 -29.23
CA LEU A 288 50.65 -42.99 -30.47
C LEU A 288 49.33 -43.64 -30.88
N SER A 289 48.27 -42.88 -30.82
CA SER A 289 46.97 -43.30 -31.34
C SER A 289 46.93 -42.91 -32.83
N ALA A 290 46.91 -43.95 -33.72
CA ALA A 290 46.56 -43.74 -35.12
C ALA A 290 45.05 -43.59 -35.23
N THR A 291 44.59 -42.39 -35.14
CA THR A 291 43.20 -42.07 -35.54
C THR A 291 43.28 -41.62 -36.99
N ASP A 292 42.60 -42.32 -37.89
CA ASP A 292 42.40 -41.80 -39.27
C ASP A 292 41.77 -40.42 -39.18
N PRO A 293 42.25 -39.44 -39.91
CA PRO A 293 41.63 -38.11 -39.94
C PRO A 293 40.23 -38.24 -40.54
N GLU A 294 39.25 -37.94 -39.75
CA GLU A 294 37.85 -37.82 -40.21
C GLU A 294 37.81 -36.79 -41.37
N PRO A 295 37.16 -37.12 -42.51
CA PRO A 295 37.13 -36.22 -43.68
C PRO A 295 36.43 -34.90 -43.28
N VAL A 296 37.16 -33.81 -43.44
CA VAL A 296 36.65 -32.44 -43.23
C VAL A 296 35.44 -32.22 -44.14
N PRO A 297 34.25 -31.88 -43.60
CA PRO A 297 33.09 -31.58 -44.44
C PRO A 297 33.36 -30.34 -45.30
N ALA A 298 33.04 -30.47 -46.60
CA ALA A 298 33.19 -29.38 -47.58
C ALA A 298 32.41 -28.14 -47.15
N PRO A 299 32.94 -26.91 -47.42
CA PRO A 299 32.24 -25.69 -47.05
C PRO A 299 30.93 -25.55 -47.83
N VAL A 300 29.85 -25.34 -47.10
CA VAL A 300 28.51 -25.05 -47.65
C VAL A 300 28.59 -23.66 -48.28
N PRO A 301 28.15 -23.46 -49.56
CA PRO A 301 28.11 -22.13 -50.19
C PRO A 301 27.05 -21.29 -49.49
N ALA A 302 27.45 -20.07 -49.11
CA ALA A 302 26.57 -19.05 -48.57
C ALA A 302 25.51 -18.60 -49.57
N PRO A 303 24.28 -18.18 -49.11
CA PRO A 303 23.21 -17.66 -49.96
C PRO A 303 23.48 -16.30 -50.56
#